data_b752e2ecf335574b1b4bdf9f3ad99c96
#
_entry.id   b752e2ecf335574b1b4bdf9f3ad99c96
#
_cell.length_a   1.000
_cell.length_b   1.000
_cell.length_c   1.000
_cell.angle_alpha   90.00
_cell.angle_beta   90.00
_cell.angle_gamma   90.00
#
_symmetry.space_group_name_H-M   'P 1'
#
loop_
_entity.id
_entity.type
_entity.pdbx_description
1 polymer ?
#
loop_
_entity_poly.entity_id
_entity_poly.type
_entity_poly.pdbx_seq_one_letter_code
_entity_poly.pdbx_strand_id
1 'polypeptide(L)'
;MKRILTVAIIVLSSYLQARAQEKMKPEETEIYSPVPVKVKPGAAFRDAPSDAIILFDGKNLDQWVNTKDSSAASWIVSDNAMTVNKATGDIQTRQLFTDYQLHIEYRIPSNITGSGQARGNSGIFLASLPWGPGGYELQVLDNYDNATYVNGQAGSMYKQAIPLVNACLKPGEWQTYDVIWTAPRFSEAGLLKSLASVTVFHNGVLVQNNTTLLGDTPYIGQPAYRKHGAAPIKLQAHGDKSEPISYRNIWVRTL
;
A
#
# COMPACT_ATOMS: atom_id res chain seq x y z
N MET A 1 -63.43 34.56 -1.06
CA MET A 1 -62.95 33.17 -0.75
C MET A 1 -61.49 32.89 -1.12
N LYS A 2 -60.92 33.33 -2.26
CA LYS A 2 -59.54 33.05 -2.63
C LYS A 2 -58.45 33.62 -1.70
N ARG A 3 -58.63 34.77 -1.06
CA ARG A 3 -57.67 35.42 -0.16
C ARG A 3 -57.51 34.72 1.21
N ILE A 4 -58.61 34.12 1.72
CA ILE A 4 -58.56 33.40 3.00
C ILE A 4 -57.85 32.06 2.90
N LEU A 5 -57.95 31.40 1.75
CA LEU A 5 -57.26 30.13 1.50
C LEU A 5 -55.75 30.30 1.42
N THR A 6 -55.25 31.40 0.84
CA THR A 6 -53.82 31.69 0.72
C THR A 6 -53.16 31.97 2.07
N VAL A 7 -53.85 32.67 2.98
CA VAL A 7 -53.32 32.93 4.32
C VAL A 7 -53.26 31.65 5.17
N ALA A 8 -54.27 30.76 5.05
CA ALA A 8 -54.27 29.49 5.77
C ALA A 8 -53.12 28.54 5.33
N ILE A 9 -52.78 28.52 4.04
CA ILE A 9 -51.67 27.71 3.52
C ILE A 9 -50.33 28.26 3.99
N ILE A 10 -50.13 29.57 4.04
CA ILE A 10 -48.88 30.19 4.52
C ILE A 10 -48.69 29.93 6.03
N VAL A 11 -49.74 30.02 6.83
CA VAL A 11 -49.69 29.74 8.27
C VAL A 11 -49.43 28.26 8.53
N LEU A 12 -49.99 27.33 7.74
CA LEU A 12 -49.78 25.91 7.88
C LEU A 12 -48.35 25.52 7.49
N SER A 13 -47.78 26.16 6.44
CA SER A 13 -46.37 25.92 6.03
C SER A 13 -45.36 26.46 7.05
N SER A 14 -45.65 27.58 7.72
CA SER A 14 -44.81 28.12 8.80
C SER A 14 -44.85 27.21 10.06
N TYR A 15 -45.99 26.61 10.36
CA TYR A 15 -46.09 25.65 11.48
C TYR A 15 -45.36 24.34 11.21
N LEU A 16 -45.31 23.89 9.96
CA LEU A 16 -44.52 22.70 9.57
C LEU A 16 -43.01 22.96 9.61
N GLN A 17 -42.58 24.18 9.28
CA GLN A 17 -41.16 24.54 9.39
C GLN A 17 -40.70 24.78 10.85
N ALA A 18 -41.60 25.20 11.75
CA ALA A 18 -41.27 25.42 13.16
C ALA A 18 -41.10 24.10 13.97
N ARG A 19 -41.53 22.95 13.42
CA ARG A 19 -41.24 21.63 14.03
C ARG A 19 -39.90 21.00 13.60
N ALA A 20 -39.16 21.65 12.72
CA ALA A 20 -37.87 21.17 12.26
C ALA A 20 -36.75 21.75 13.12
N GLN A 21 -36.52 21.20 14.25
CA GLN A 21 -35.25 21.01 14.97
C GLN A 21 -35.50 20.89 16.47
N GLU A 22 -36.13 19.81 16.86
CA GLU A 22 -35.81 19.31 18.21
C GLU A 22 -34.31 19.06 18.25
N LYS A 23 -33.59 19.80 19.10
CA LYS A 23 -32.14 19.68 19.23
C LYS A 23 -31.84 18.27 19.70
N MET A 24 -31.17 17.47 18.84
CA MET A 24 -30.78 16.13 19.19
C MET A 24 -30.05 16.10 20.54
N LYS A 25 -30.36 15.11 21.35
CA LYS A 25 -29.63 14.89 22.60
C LYS A 25 -28.29 14.20 22.30
N PRO A 26 -27.26 14.42 23.12
CA PRO A 26 -25.96 13.79 22.92
C PRO A 26 -26.05 12.26 22.76
N GLU A 27 -26.89 11.61 23.55
CA GLU A 27 -27.08 10.16 23.60
C GLU A 27 -27.64 9.57 22.28
N GLU A 28 -28.32 10.37 21.47
CA GLU A 28 -28.90 9.93 20.19
C GLU A 28 -27.84 9.64 19.11
N THR A 29 -26.61 10.10 19.32
CA THR A 29 -25.46 9.86 18.41
C THR A 29 -24.39 8.96 19.01
N GLU A 30 -24.57 8.49 20.23
CA GLU A 30 -23.62 7.59 20.89
C GLU A 30 -23.74 6.17 20.32
N ILE A 31 -22.58 5.58 19.98
CA ILE A 31 -22.49 4.23 19.42
C ILE A 31 -21.65 3.36 20.37
N TYR A 32 -22.25 2.29 20.89
CA TYR A 32 -21.62 1.39 21.84
C TYR A 32 -21.18 0.04 21.24
N SER A 33 -21.46 -0.18 19.96
CA SER A 33 -21.18 -1.45 19.26
C SER A 33 -20.89 -1.19 17.78
N PRO A 34 -19.92 -1.92 17.15
CA PRO A 34 -19.06 -2.92 17.78
C PRO A 34 -17.99 -2.30 18.69
N VAL A 35 -17.66 -2.98 19.79
CA VAL A 35 -16.55 -2.57 20.66
C VAL A 35 -15.22 -2.94 19.97
N PRO A 36 -14.28 -2.00 19.78
CA PRO A 36 -12.99 -2.29 19.16
C PRO A 36 -12.21 -3.34 19.97
N VAL A 37 -11.61 -4.29 19.26
CA VAL A 37 -10.74 -5.29 19.90
C VAL A 37 -9.46 -4.63 20.44
N LYS A 38 -8.97 -5.13 21.58
CA LYS A 38 -7.71 -4.65 22.16
C LYS A 38 -6.54 -5.34 21.47
N VAL A 39 -5.69 -4.57 20.82
CA VAL A 39 -4.44 -5.01 20.20
C VAL A 39 -3.27 -4.47 21.02
N LYS A 40 -2.31 -5.33 21.35
CA LYS A 40 -1.08 -4.89 22.02
C LYS A 40 -0.14 -4.31 20.96
N PRO A 41 0.23 -3.02 21.03
CA PRO A 41 1.22 -2.46 20.11
C PRO A 41 2.59 -3.11 20.31
N GLY A 42 3.45 -3.04 19.29
CA GLY A 42 4.85 -3.43 19.40
C GLY A 42 5.60 -2.60 20.45
N ALA A 43 6.69 -3.13 20.97
CA ALA A 43 7.49 -2.46 22.00
C ALA A 43 8.21 -1.19 21.49
N ALA A 44 8.55 -1.18 20.19
CA ALA A 44 9.08 -0.03 19.48
C ALA A 44 8.22 0.25 18.24
N PHE A 45 8.35 1.43 17.65
CA PHE A 45 7.53 1.88 16.51
C PHE A 45 7.58 0.93 15.28
N ARG A 46 8.67 0.19 15.11
CA ARG A 46 8.88 -0.75 14.00
C ARG A 46 8.47 -2.19 14.32
N ASP A 47 8.16 -2.48 15.57
CA ASP A 47 7.84 -3.83 15.99
C ASP A 47 6.41 -4.18 15.59
N ALA A 48 6.21 -5.44 15.23
CA ALA A 48 4.90 -5.95 14.86
C ALA A 48 3.92 -5.88 16.03
N PRO A 49 2.69 -5.39 15.83
CA PRO A 49 1.64 -5.50 16.85
C PRO A 49 1.18 -6.95 17.01
N SER A 50 0.44 -7.23 18.08
CA SER A 50 0.09 -8.60 18.47
C SER A 50 -0.83 -9.34 17.49
N ASP A 51 -1.49 -8.63 16.59
CA ASP A 51 -2.37 -9.17 15.54
C ASP A 51 -1.72 -9.15 14.15
N ALA A 52 -0.42 -8.86 14.07
CA ALA A 52 0.31 -8.90 12.81
C ALA A 52 0.70 -10.33 12.40
N ILE A 53 0.71 -10.55 11.10
CA ILE A 53 1.26 -11.71 10.44
C ILE A 53 2.71 -11.40 10.08
N ILE A 54 3.65 -12.16 10.62
CA ILE A 54 5.07 -11.99 10.33
C ILE A 54 5.38 -12.64 8.98
N LEU A 55 5.80 -11.86 8.02
CA LEU A 55 6.20 -12.34 6.70
C LEU A 55 7.70 -12.64 6.60
N PHE A 56 8.53 -11.91 7.37
CA PHE A 56 9.97 -12.17 7.48
C PHE A 56 10.53 -11.60 8.78
N ASP A 57 11.09 -12.47 9.62
CA ASP A 57 11.71 -12.16 10.92
C ASP A 57 13.24 -12.30 10.92
N GLY A 58 13.85 -12.45 9.75
CA GLY A 58 15.30 -12.64 9.60
C GLY A 58 15.77 -14.09 9.55
N LYS A 59 14.90 -15.10 9.68
CA LYS A 59 15.29 -16.49 9.84
C LYS A 59 15.19 -17.33 8.55
N ASN A 60 14.03 -17.26 7.86
CA ASN A 60 13.76 -18.09 6.68
C ASN A 60 12.77 -17.42 5.73
N LEU A 61 12.55 -18.02 4.57
CA LEU A 61 11.64 -17.56 3.53
C LEU A 61 10.34 -18.38 3.46
N ASP A 62 9.94 -19.06 4.53
CA ASP A 62 8.80 -19.98 4.53
C ASP A 62 7.47 -19.33 4.14
N GLN A 63 7.33 -18.01 4.33
CA GLN A 63 6.16 -17.23 3.93
C GLN A 63 6.19 -16.83 2.44
N TRP A 64 7.27 -17.15 1.71
CA TRP A 64 7.52 -16.68 0.36
C TRP A 64 7.68 -17.83 -0.64
N VAL A 65 7.26 -17.57 -1.88
CA VAL A 65 7.41 -18.46 -3.03
C VAL A 65 7.94 -17.70 -4.22
N ASN A 66 8.59 -18.42 -5.14
CA ASN A 66 8.94 -17.89 -6.45
C ASN A 66 7.68 -17.60 -7.27
N THR A 67 7.65 -16.46 -7.96
CA THR A 67 6.48 -16.04 -8.73
C THR A 67 6.22 -16.88 -9.99
N LYS A 68 7.25 -17.57 -10.52
CA LYS A 68 7.15 -18.31 -11.78
C LYS A 68 6.43 -19.65 -11.63
N ASP A 69 6.69 -20.36 -10.53
CA ASP A 69 6.28 -21.76 -10.37
C ASP A 69 5.79 -22.10 -8.96
N SER A 70 5.70 -21.10 -8.09
CA SER A 70 5.33 -21.27 -6.67
C SER A 70 6.26 -22.20 -5.88
N SER A 71 7.46 -22.49 -6.38
CA SER A 71 8.50 -23.18 -5.62
C SER A 71 8.96 -22.35 -4.42
N ALA A 72 9.72 -22.95 -3.51
CA ALA A 72 10.28 -22.23 -2.37
C ALA A 72 11.15 -21.06 -2.85
N ALA A 73 10.95 -19.89 -2.23
CA ALA A 73 11.79 -18.73 -2.51
C ALA A 73 13.25 -19.02 -2.16
N SER A 74 14.19 -18.49 -2.95
CA SER A 74 15.62 -18.79 -2.83
C SER A 74 16.49 -17.51 -2.86
N TRP A 75 15.98 -16.41 -2.30
CA TRP A 75 16.79 -15.25 -1.98
C TRP A 75 17.76 -15.57 -0.83
N ILE A 76 18.83 -14.82 -0.72
CA ILE A 76 19.92 -15.10 0.25
C ILE A 76 19.50 -14.55 1.63
N VAL A 77 19.41 -15.41 2.64
CA VAL A 77 19.15 -15.01 4.03
C VAL A 77 20.45 -14.98 4.82
N SER A 78 20.84 -13.81 5.30
CA SER A 78 21.99 -13.60 6.19
C SER A 78 21.79 -12.32 7.02
N ASP A 79 22.41 -12.24 8.17
CA ASP A 79 22.42 -11.05 9.04
C ASP A 79 21.00 -10.48 9.32
N ASN A 80 20.05 -11.37 9.58
CA ASN A 80 18.62 -11.04 9.79
C ASN A 80 17.96 -10.30 8.60
N ALA A 81 18.49 -10.44 7.40
CA ALA A 81 17.97 -9.85 6.18
C ALA A 81 17.86 -10.88 5.04
N MET A 82 16.97 -10.66 4.11
CA MET A 82 16.92 -11.36 2.84
C MET A 82 17.41 -10.42 1.73
N THR A 83 18.39 -10.88 0.96
CA THR A 83 18.96 -10.14 -0.18
C THR A 83 18.44 -10.71 -1.48
N VAL A 84 18.05 -9.83 -2.38
CA VAL A 84 17.53 -10.18 -3.71
C VAL A 84 18.51 -11.08 -4.44
N ASN A 85 18.02 -12.23 -4.92
CA ASN A 85 18.76 -13.08 -5.85
C ASN A 85 18.20 -12.90 -7.26
N LYS A 86 18.84 -12.05 -8.05
CA LYS A 86 18.37 -11.70 -9.41
C LYS A 86 18.29 -12.92 -10.33
N ALA A 87 19.08 -13.95 -10.09
CA ALA A 87 19.07 -15.18 -10.90
C ALA A 87 17.79 -16.01 -10.70
N THR A 88 17.16 -15.92 -9.53
CA THR A 88 15.95 -16.69 -9.21
C THR A 88 14.66 -15.92 -9.47
N GLY A 89 14.73 -14.60 -9.66
CA GLY A 89 13.60 -13.73 -9.98
C GLY A 89 12.80 -13.30 -8.77
N ASP A 90 11.60 -12.79 -9.04
CA ASP A 90 10.68 -12.23 -8.04
C ASP A 90 10.19 -13.30 -7.07
N ILE A 91 9.90 -12.86 -5.84
CA ILE A 91 9.21 -13.66 -4.83
C ILE A 91 7.91 -13.00 -4.41
N GLN A 92 6.94 -13.81 -3.98
CA GLN A 92 5.66 -13.32 -3.47
C GLN A 92 5.22 -14.10 -2.23
N THR A 93 4.33 -13.49 -1.43
CA THR A 93 3.79 -14.16 -0.25
C THR A 93 2.95 -15.38 -0.64
N ARG A 94 2.98 -16.45 0.20
CA ARG A 94 2.07 -17.58 0.07
C ARG A 94 0.63 -17.17 0.38
N GLN A 95 0.46 -16.36 1.41
CA GLN A 95 -0.84 -15.83 1.81
C GLN A 95 -1.26 -14.68 0.90
N LEU A 96 -2.56 -14.61 0.64
CA LEU A 96 -3.22 -13.57 -0.14
C LEU A 96 -3.84 -12.55 0.80
N PHE A 97 -3.80 -11.27 0.40
CA PHE A 97 -4.31 -10.15 1.17
C PHE A 97 -5.24 -9.29 0.33
N THR A 98 -6.19 -8.62 0.99
CA THR A 98 -7.07 -7.63 0.36
C THR A 98 -6.71 -6.23 0.85
N ASP A 99 -7.18 -5.84 2.03
CA ASP A 99 -6.83 -4.58 2.67
C ASP A 99 -5.90 -4.86 3.84
N TYR A 100 -4.87 -4.04 3.99
CA TYR A 100 -3.89 -4.28 5.03
C TYR A 100 -3.03 -3.06 5.34
N GLN A 101 -2.45 -3.08 6.53
CA GLN A 101 -1.27 -2.33 6.91
C GLN A 101 -0.04 -3.20 6.67
N LEU A 102 0.98 -2.67 6.01
CA LEU A 102 2.27 -3.32 5.78
C LEU A 102 3.39 -2.49 6.39
N HIS A 103 4.29 -3.13 7.10
CA HIS A 103 5.61 -2.60 7.43
C HIS A 103 6.67 -3.42 6.71
N ILE A 104 7.63 -2.74 6.11
CA ILE A 104 8.76 -3.36 5.43
C ILE A 104 10.00 -2.47 5.51
N GLU A 105 11.14 -3.05 5.90
CA GLU A 105 12.43 -2.37 5.84
C GLU A 105 13.24 -2.85 4.65
N TYR A 106 13.90 -1.90 3.97
CA TYR A 106 14.80 -2.22 2.86
C TYR A 106 16.11 -1.43 2.98
N ARG A 107 17.15 -1.92 2.32
CA ARG A 107 18.46 -1.27 2.29
C ARG A 107 19.08 -1.34 0.90
N ILE A 108 19.41 -0.18 0.35
CA ILE A 108 20.31 -0.06 -0.79
C ILE A 108 21.73 -0.30 -0.27
N PRO A 109 22.52 -1.20 -0.86
CA PRO A 109 23.86 -1.47 -0.36
C PRO A 109 24.79 -0.24 -0.53
N SER A 110 25.76 -0.08 0.39
CA SER A 110 26.65 1.10 0.41
C SER A 110 27.57 1.19 -0.83
N ASN A 111 27.83 0.07 -1.48
CA ASN A 111 28.64 -0.02 -2.70
C ASN A 111 27.81 0.05 -3.99
N ILE A 112 26.57 0.55 -3.91
CA ILE A 112 25.65 0.58 -5.05
C ILE A 112 26.23 1.31 -6.25
N THR A 113 26.10 0.74 -7.44
CA THR A 113 26.53 1.31 -8.71
C THR A 113 25.34 1.58 -9.63
N GLY A 114 25.61 2.21 -10.79
CA GLY A 114 24.56 2.57 -11.74
C GLY A 114 24.02 3.97 -11.59
N SER A 115 22.99 4.31 -12.37
CA SER A 115 22.32 5.61 -12.36
C SER A 115 20.86 5.50 -12.80
N GLY A 116 20.04 6.50 -12.47
CA GLY A 116 18.62 6.53 -12.82
C GLY A 116 17.89 5.27 -12.34
N GLN A 117 17.12 4.66 -13.22
CA GLN A 117 16.38 3.42 -12.92
C GLN A 117 17.27 2.15 -12.83
N ALA A 118 18.55 2.24 -13.18
CA ALA A 118 19.48 1.13 -13.07
C ALA A 118 20.35 1.22 -11.80
N ARG A 119 19.83 1.84 -10.71
CA ARG A 119 20.57 1.99 -9.46
C ARG A 119 19.69 1.64 -8.26
N GLY A 120 19.89 0.43 -7.71
CA GLY A 120 19.16 -0.05 -6.53
C GLY A 120 17.66 -0.20 -6.77
N ASN A 121 17.29 -0.65 -7.96
CA ASN A 121 15.91 -0.79 -8.37
C ASN A 121 15.28 -2.08 -7.84
N SER A 122 14.08 -1.95 -7.34
CA SER A 122 13.14 -3.02 -7.00
C SER A 122 11.73 -2.43 -6.92
N GLY A 123 10.72 -3.28 -6.68
CA GLY A 123 9.33 -2.88 -6.50
C GLY A 123 8.67 -3.73 -5.42
N ILE A 124 7.76 -3.09 -4.67
CA ILE A 124 6.84 -3.78 -3.77
C ILE A 124 5.47 -3.73 -4.44
N PHE A 125 5.00 -4.87 -4.95
CA PHE A 125 3.67 -4.95 -5.55
C PHE A 125 2.65 -5.26 -4.47
N LEU A 126 1.80 -4.29 -4.16
CA LEU A 126 0.81 -4.36 -3.09
C LEU A 126 -0.29 -5.39 -3.35
N ALA A 127 -0.55 -5.69 -4.61
CA ALA A 127 -1.31 -6.85 -5.06
C ALA A 127 -0.64 -7.39 -6.31
N SER A 128 0.02 -8.55 -6.22
CA SER A 128 0.65 -9.21 -7.36
C SER A 128 -0.41 -9.86 -8.24
N LEU A 129 -0.38 -9.53 -9.53
CA LEU A 129 -1.35 -10.01 -10.50
C LEU A 129 -0.67 -10.81 -11.60
N PRO A 130 -1.34 -11.83 -12.19
CA PRO A 130 -0.71 -12.73 -13.15
C PRO A 130 -0.57 -12.15 -14.57
N TRP A 131 -0.81 -10.86 -14.76
CA TRP A 131 -0.77 -10.18 -16.06
C TRP A 131 0.02 -8.86 -16.00
N GLY A 132 0.50 -8.42 -17.15
CA GLY A 132 1.27 -7.19 -17.31
C GLY A 132 2.54 -7.18 -16.46
N PRO A 133 2.96 -6.03 -15.93
CA PRO A 133 4.08 -5.91 -14.98
C PRO A 133 3.81 -6.58 -13.63
N GLY A 134 2.57 -6.95 -13.34
CA GLY A 134 2.22 -7.81 -12.22
C GLY A 134 1.64 -7.12 -11.01
N GLY A 135 0.86 -6.06 -11.16
CA GLY A 135 0.06 -5.49 -10.08
C GLY A 135 0.35 -4.02 -9.74
N TYR A 136 0.12 -3.60 -8.51
CA TYR A 136 0.21 -2.20 -8.06
C TYR A 136 1.56 -1.95 -7.38
N GLU A 137 2.45 -1.26 -8.07
CA GLU A 137 3.85 -1.13 -7.68
C GLU A 137 4.13 0.15 -6.86
N LEU A 138 4.61 -0.04 -5.63
CA LEU A 138 5.31 0.96 -4.85
C LEU A 138 6.80 0.84 -5.16
N GLN A 139 7.38 1.91 -5.73
CA GLN A 139 8.76 1.92 -6.20
C GLN A 139 9.77 1.89 -5.06
N VAL A 140 10.78 1.04 -5.21
CA VAL A 140 12.03 1.02 -4.44
C VAL A 140 13.17 1.37 -5.38
N LEU A 141 13.95 2.39 -5.04
CA LEU A 141 15.08 2.89 -5.84
C LEU A 141 16.05 3.64 -4.94
N ASP A 142 17.32 3.72 -5.31
CA ASP A 142 18.20 4.71 -4.72
C ASP A 142 17.90 6.09 -5.33
N ASN A 143 17.35 6.98 -4.53
CA ASN A 143 17.12 8.38 -4.93
C ASN A 143 17.75 9.37 -3.95
N TYR A 144 18.71 8.96 -3.11
CA TYR A 144 19.39 9.89 -2.22
C TYR A 144 20.10 11.00 -3.02
N ASP A 145 21.01 10.59 -3.93
CA ASP A 145 21.72 11.48 -4.85
C ASP A 145 21.63 11.00 -6.32
N ASN A 146 20.53 10.35 -6.68
CA ASN A 146 20.33 9.76 -7.99
C ASN A 146 19.06 10.29 -8.63
N ALA A 147 19.18 11.09 -9.68
CA ALA A 147 18.06 11.65 -10.42
C ALA A 147 17.41 10.62 -11.35
N THR A 148 16.09 10.63 -11.42
CA THR A 148 15.29 9.87 -12.38
C THR A 148 13.99 10.62 -12.69
N TYR A 149 13.13 10.07 -13.55
CA TYR A 149 11.80 10.64 -13.75
C TYR A 149 10.97 10.52 -12.44
N VAL A 150 10.29 11.61 -12.10
CA VAL A 150 9.73 11.83 -10.75
C VAL A 150 8.63 10.83 -10.35
N ASN A 151 7.88 10.29 -11.31
CA ASN A 151 6.88 9.25 -11.06
C ASN A 151 7.44 7.81 -11.11
N GLY A 152 8.76 7.67 -11.09
CA GLY A 152 9.50 6.41 -10.99
C GLY A 152 10.58 6.44 -9.91
N GLN A 153 10.62 7.49 -9.06
CA GLN A 153 11.51 7.55 -7.91
C GLN A 153 10.95 6.78 -6.71
N ALA A 154 11.78 6.52 -5.71
CA ALA A 154 11.37 5.85 -4.49
C ALA A 154 10.13 6.50 -3.86
N GLY A 155 9.16 5.69 -3.43
CA GLY A 155 7.90 6.15 -2.85
C GLY A 155 6.83 6.56 -3.87
N SER A 156 7.12 6.52 -5.18
CA SER A 156 6.07 6.67 -6.20
C SER A 156 5.18 5.42 -6.28
N MET A 157 3.90 5.60 -6.56
CA MET A 157 3.13 4.55 -7.21
C MET A 157 3.53 4.59 -8.68
N TYR A 158 4.36 3.61 -9.08
CA TYR A 158 5.15 3.66 -10.31
C TYR A 158 4.33 4.07 -11.53
N LYS A 159 4.76 5.18 -12.16
CA LYS A 159 4.14 5.84 -13.32
C LYS A 159 2.70 6.36 -13.13
N GLN A 160 2.15 6.29 -11.92
CA GLN A 160 0.81 6.81 -11.61
C GLN A 160 0.84 8.03 -10.70
N ALA A 161 1.61 7.99 -9.60
CA ALA A 161 1.64 9.08 -8.63
C ALA A 161 3.06 9.38 -8.17
N ILE A 162 3.41 10.66 -8.19
CA ILE A 162 4.68 11.19 -7.69
C ILE A 162 4.63 11.19 -6.16
N PRO A 163 5.71 10.84 -5.43
CA PRO A 163 5.74 11.02 -3.99
C PRO A 163 5.75 12.51 -3.62
N LEU A 164 5.12 12.85 -2.50
CA LEU A 164 5.02 14.24 -2.02
C LEU A 164 6.39 14.87 -1.77
N VAL A 165 7.35 14.07 -1.32
CA VAL A 165 8.75 14.47 -1.07
C VAL A 165 9.68 13.28 -1.30
N ASN A 166 10.97 13.54 -1.47
CA ASN A 166 12.02 12.51 -1.42
C ASN A 166 12.51 12.37 0.02
N ALA A 167 12.21 11.24 0.65
CA ALA A 167 12.61 10.91 2.02
C ALA A 167 13.69 9.81 2.10
N CYS A 168 14.45 9.59 1.01
CA CYS A 168 15.50 8.57 0.94
C CYS A 168 16.64 8.85 1.92
N LEU A 169 17.14 7.82 2.56
CA LEU A 169 18.40 7.81 3.30
C LEU A 169 19.55 7.37 2.38
N LYS A 170 20.79 7.59 2.84
CA LYS A 170 22.00 7.21 2.10
C LYS A 170 22.07 5.69 1.85
N PRO A 171 22.65 5.25 0.72
CA PRO A 171 23.01 3.86 0.55
C PRO A 171 23.82 3.32 1.75
N GLY A 172 23.48 2.13 2.21
CA GLY A 172 23.99 1.50 3.43
C GLY A 172 23.04 1.63 4.64
N GLU A 173 22.15 2.60 4.64
CA GLU A 173 21.17 2.78 5.72
C GLU A 173 19.89 1.99 5.48
N TRP A 174 19.28 1.46 6.56
CA TRP A 174 17.97 0.83 6.50
C TRP A 174 16.88 1.88 6.41
N GLN A 175 15.98 1.70 5.46
CA GLN A 175 14.84 2.55 5.18
C GLN A 175 13.54 1.79 5.41
N THR A 176 12.45 2.49 5.73
CA THR A 176 11.15 1.88 6.01
C THR A 176 10.09 2.37 5.05
N TYR A 177 9.20 1.46 4.65
CA TYR A 177 7.88 1.82 4.19
C TYR A 177 6.84 1.31 5.18
N ASP A 178 5.97 2.21 5.63
CA ASP A 178 4.73 1.91 6.32
C ASP A 178 3.57 2.24 5.39
N VAL A 179 2.79 1.24 5.02
CA VAL A 179 1.80 1.31 3.95
C VAL A 179 0.42 0.95 4.48
N ILE A 180 -0.60 1.74 4.14
CA ILE A 180 -2.00 1.37 4.27
C ILE A 180 -2.52 1.15 2.85
N TRP A 181 -2.88 -0.07 2.54
CA TRP A 181 -3.39 -0.48 1.24
C TRP A 181 -4.87 -0.83 1.30
N THR A 182 -5.66 -0.23 0.41
CA THR A 182 -7.05 -0.58 0.17
C THR A 182 -7.21 -1.07 -1.27
N ALA A 183 -7.56 -2.33 -1.43
CA ALA A 183 -7.73 -2.96 -2.75
C ALA A 183 -8.99 -2.43 -3.47
N PRO A 184 -9.01 -2.47 -4.80
CA PRO A 184 -10.21 -2.12 -5.56
C PRO A 184 -11.33 -3.13 -5.30
N ARG A 185 -12.57 -2.71 -5.49
CA ARG A 185 -13.73 -3.58 -5.38
C ARG A 185 -14.41 -3.72 -6.73
N PHE A 186 -14.87 -4.94 -7.00
CA PHE A 186 -15.58 -5.28 -8.23
C PHE A 186 -16.93 -5.93 -7.90
N SER A 187 -17.89 -5.80 -8.81
CA SER A 187 -19.13 -6.57 -8.78
C SER A 187 -18.86 -8.02 -9.21
N GLU A 188 -19.84 -8.90 -9.04
CA GLU A 188 -19.78 -10.26 -9.59
C GLU A 188 -19.58 -10.25 -11.11
N ALA A 189 -20.21 -9.32 -11.81
CA ALA A 189 -20.07 -9.12 -13.25
C ALA A 189 -18.72 -8.50 -13.67
N GLY A 190 -17.80 -8.22 -12.73
CA GLY A 190 -16.49 -7.67 -13.02
C GLY A 190 -16.43 -6.16 -13.19
N LEU A 191 -17.53 -5.45 -12.94
CA LEU A 191 -17.54 -3.99 -13.01
C LEU A 191 -16.87 -3.40 -11.76
N LEU A 192 -16.01 -2.41 -11.96
CA LEU A 192 -15.35 -1.69 -10.87
C LEU A 192 -16.38 -0.95 -10.01
N LYS A 193 -16.34 -1.14 -8.68
CA LYS A 193 -17.18 -0.47 -7.70
C LYS A 193 -16.44 0.60 -6.91
N SER A 194 -15.19 0.33 -6.55
CA SER A 194 -14.31 1.32 -5.92
C SER A 194 -12.89 1.17 -6.41
N LEU A 195 -12.21 2.30 -6.51
CA LEU A 195 -10.81 2.37 -6.89
C LEU A 195 -9.92 1.88 -5.74
N ALA A 196 -8.70 1.43 -6.06
CA ALA A 196 -7.67 1.20 -5.07
C ALA A 196 -7.14 2.52 -4.52
N SER A 197 -6.72 2.52 -3.25
CA SER A 197 -6.05 3.66 -2.64
C SER A 197 -4.90 3.23 -1.74
N VAL A 198 -3.93 4.13 -1.57
CA VAL A 198 -2.75 3.86 -0.77
C VAL A 198 -2.30 5.09 0.01
N THR A 199 -1.91 4.89 1.27
CA THR A 199 -1.15 5.84 2.07
C THR A 199 0.20 5.23 2.38
N VAL A 200 1.29 5.98 2.16
CA VAL A 200 2.66 5.50 2.36
C VAL A 200 3.45 6.52 3.16
N PHE A 201 4.08 6.04 4.22
CA PHE A 201 5.15 6.75 4.91
C PHE A 201 6.49 6.13 4.52
N HIS A 202 7.44 6.94 4.10
CA HIS A 202 8.83 6.56 3.85
C HIS A 202 9.71 7.16 4.94
N ASN A 203 10.37 6.33 5.73
CA ASN A 203 11.17 6.77 6.89
C ASN A 203 10.39 7.68 7.87
N GLY A 204 9.10 7.39 8.07
CA GLY A 204 8.20 8.18 8.91
C GLY A 204 7.66 9.46 8.26
N VAL A 205 8.04 9.78 7.02
CA VAL A 205 7.57 10.94 6.25
C VAL A 205 6.46 10.52 5.28
N LEU A 206 5.34 11.22 5.29
CA LEU A 206 4.23 10.97 4.38
C LEU A 206 4.64 11.24 2.93
N VAL A 207 4.59 10.22 2.07
CA VAL A 207 4.93 10.32 0.64
C VAL A 207 3.76 10.06 -0.29
N GLN A 208 2.74 9.28 0.16
CA GLN A 208 1.47 9.12 -0.53
C GLN A 208 0.33 9.29 0.48
N ASN A 209 -0.63 10.16 0.20
CA ASN A 209 -1.73 10.49 1.11
C ASN A 209 -3.09 10.08 0.52
N ASN A 210 -3.58 8.92 0.90
CA ASN A 210 -4.82 8.35 0.35
C ASN A 210 -4.89 8.47 -1.19
N THR A 211 -3.76 8.17 -1.83
CA THR A 211 -3.59 8.31 -3.27
C THR A 211 -4.44 7.27 -3.98
N THR A 212 -5.37 7.73 -4.79
CA THR A 212 -6.21 6.87 -5.63
C THR A 212 -5.43 6.41 -6.85
N LEU A 213 -5.50 5.11 -7.15
CA LEU A 213 -4.85 4.53 -8.33
C LEU A 213 -5.86 4.34 -9.47
N LEU A 214 -5.38 4.38 -10.70
CA LEU A 214 -6.22 4.24 -11.90
C LEU A 214 -6.22 2.82 -12.49
N GLY A 215 -5.56 1.88 -11.80
CA GLY A 215 -5.43 0.49 -12.20
C GLY A 215 -4.09 -0.10 -11.79
N ASP A 216 -3.77 -1.29 -12.30
CA ASP A 216 -2.46 -1.90 -12.13
C ASP A 216 -1.37 -1.10 -12.85
N THR A 217 -0.14 -1.22 -12.37
CA THR A 217 1.02 -0.49 -12.89
C THR A 217 1.37 -0.94 -14.31
N PRO A 218 1.38 -0.05 -15.32
CA PRO A 218 1.92 -0.37 -16.65
C PRO A 218 3.40 0.02 -16.73
N TYR A 219 4.21 -0.80 -17.42
CA TYR A 219 5.52 -0.32 -17.86
C TYR A 219 5.39 0.66 -19.02
N ILE A 220 4.51 0.35 -19.98
CA ILE A 220 4.15 1.18 -21.14
C ILE A 220 2.62 1.25 -21.21
N GLY A 221 2.09 2.42 -21.50
CA GLY A 221 0.65 2.66 -21.64
C GLY A 221 0.03 3.29 -20.40
N GLN A 222 -1.29 3.17 -20.30
CA GLN A 222 -2.08 3.72 -19.19
C GLN A 222 -2.48 2.61 -18.22
N PRO A 223 -2.58 2.89 -16.91
CA PRO A 223 -3.11 1.94 -15.95
C PRO A 223 -4.56 1.57 -16.29
N ALA A 224 -4.95 0.34 -15.99
CA ALA A 224 -6.30 -0.13 -16.19
C ALA A 224 -6.70 -1.15 -15.11
N TYR A 225 -7.97 -1.14 -14.74
CA TYR A 225 -8.50 -2.13 -13.81
C TYR A 225 -8.93 -3.41 -14.53
N ARG A 226 -8.52 -4.54 -13.96
CA ARG A 226 -9.04 -5.86 -14.28
C ARG A 226 -9.53 -6.51 -12.99
N LYS A 227 -10.66 -7.24 -13.05
CA LYS A 227 -11.22 -7.88 -11.86
C LYS A 227 -10.22 -8.84 -11.22
N HIS A 228 -9.97 -8.62 -9.93
CA HIS A 228 -9.21 -9.54 -9.08
C HIS A 228 -9.78 -9.52 -7.66
N GLY A 229 -9.40 -10.48 -6.85
CA GLY A 229 -9.71 -10.55 -5.42
C GLY A 229 -8.47 -10.30 -4.58
N ALA A 230 -8.39 -11.01 -3.44
CA ALA A 230 -7.18 -11.06 -2.63
C ALA A 230 -5.99 -11.53 -3.48
N ALA A 231 -4.83 -10.94 -3.28
CA ALA A 231 -3.63 -11.19 -4.06
C ALA A 231 -2.38 -11.24 -3.14
N PRO A 232 -1.29 -11.90 -3.56
CA PRO A 232 -0.06 -11.89 -2.78
C PRO A 232 0.64 -10.53 -2.87
N ILE A 233 1.49 -10.24 -1.89
CA ILE A 233 2.47 -9.15 -1.95
C ILE A 233 3.71 -9.69 -2.66
N LYS A 234 4.25 -8.96 -3.64
CA LYS A 234 5.41 -9.38 -4.41
C LYS A 234 6.58 -8.42 -4.19
N LEU A 235 7.78 -8.96 -4.11
CA LEU A 235 9.03 -8.22 -4.12
C LEU A 235 9.78 -8.54 -5.43
N GLN A 236 10.20 -7.47 -6.12
CA GLN A 236 10.81 -7.58 -7.45
C GLN A 236 12.31 -7.81 -7.36
N ALA A 237 12.80 -8.73 -8.15
CA ALA A 237 14.21 -8.91 -8.50
C ALA A 237 14.49 -8.19 -9.83
N HIS A 238 14.67 -6.87 -9.79
CA HIS A 238 14.86 -6.07 -11.01
C HIS A 238 16.12 -6.47 -11.78
N GLY A 239 16.01 -6.51 -13.10
CA GLY A 239 17.04 -7.04 -14.00
C GLY A 239 18.21 -6.10 -14.32
N ASP A 240 18.36 -4.96 -13.63
CA ASP A 240 19.52 -4.08 -13.79
C ASP A 240 20.81 -4.72 -13.27
N LYS A 241 21.96 -4.09 -13.56
CA LYS A 241 23.29 -4.60 -13.19
C LYS A 241 23.80 -4.09 -11.84
N SER A 242 23.05 -3.23 -11.14
CA SER A 242 23.45 -2.73 -9.82
C SER A 242 23.46 -3.85 -8.77
N GLU A 243 24.12 -3.61 -7.66
CA GLU A 243 24.19 -4.52 -6.54
C GLU A 243 22.77 -4.75 -5.96
N PRO A 244 22.47 -6.00 -5.51
CA PRO A 244 21.14 -6.34 -5.03
C PRO A 244 20.83 -5.67 -3.71
N ILE A 245 19.57 -5.25 -3.55
CA ILE A 245 19.06 -4.69 -2.31
C ILE A 245 18.67 -5.78 -1.31
N SER A 246 18.53 -5.40 -0.05
CA SER A 246 18.12 -6.30 1.03
C SER A 246 16.84 -5.82 1.70
N TYR A 247 16.08 -6.78 2.23
CA TYR A 247 14.85 -6.54 3.00
C TYR A 247 14.94 -7.20 4.36
N ARG A 248 14.23 -6.64 5.36
CA ARG A 248 14.06 -7.24 6.69
C ARG A 248 12.78 -6.75 7.36
N ASN A 249 12.46 -7.31 8.51
CA ASN A 249 11.37 -6.89 9.39
C ASN A 249 10.08 -6.61 8.60
N ILE A 250 9.49 -7.66 8.01
CA ILE A 250 8.31 -7.54 7.18
C ILE A 250 7.12 -8.14 7.91
N TRP A 251 6.10 -7.34 8.14
CA TRP A 251 4.85 -7.81 8.71
C TRP A 251 3.62 -7.12 8.10
N VAL A 252 2.51 -7.81 8.16
CA VAL A 252 1.21 -7.34 7.67
C VAL A 252 0.17 -7.47 8.75
N ARG A 253 -0.72 -6.51 8.84
CA ARG A 253 -1.94 -6.55 9.63
C ARG A 253 -3.13 -6.37 8.68
N THR A 254 -4.05 -7.33 8.64
CA THR A 254 -5.27 -7.24 7.83
C THR A 254 -6.25 -6.22 8.40
N LEU A 255 -6.98 -5.52 7.53
CA LEU A 255 -7.97 -4.50 7.86
C LEU A 255 -9.39 -4.92 7.51
#